data_3667dec831ccf24f672c5657eba0e8c0
#
_entry.id   3667dec831ccf24f672c5657eba0e8c0
#
_cell.length_a   1.000
_cell.length_b   1.000
_cell.length_c   1.000
_cell.angle_alpha   90.00
_cell.angle_beta   90.00
_cell.angle_gamma   90.00
#
_symmetry.space_group_name_H-M   'P 1'
#
loop_
_entity.id
_entity.type
_entity.pdbx_description
1 polymer ?
#
loop_
_entity_poly.entity_id
_entity_poly.type
_entity_poly.pdbx_seq_one_letter_code
_entity_poly.pdbx_strand_id
1 'polypeptide(L)'
;MSSTRFQALSELHERKAIRNEIPGNRVSEYFGNNVFYYHKMREYLTDDAYDKLMECINTGARIDRQTADHVAAAMKEWSIQKGVTHYTHWFQPLTGTTAEKHDSFFKPLTDGRALEKFDGSMLVQQEPDASSFPSGGLRNTFEARGYTLWDPTSPAFIVGNTLCIPTIFISYTGHALDYKMPLLKALHAVDHAATAVCQYFDKDVNKVAVTLGWEQEYFLIDSSLHNARPDIAERVMAFMQEFEYESHLLGIPVTTRHNEVAPNQFELAPMFEEANLANDHNQLVMDVLEKTARKHNFRILLHEKPFEGVNGSGKHNNWALSTNTGVNLLKPGKNPKTNLQFLTFFVNTVAAIHENADVLRASIATVGNDHRLGANEAPPAIMSAFLGGHLSRMLDDLEKNIKAGKMTPEDKTDLKLNIGKLPQA
;
A
#
# COMPACT_ATOMS: atom_id res chain seq x y z
N MET A 1 34.01 -6.44 29.97
CA MET A 1 33.33 -6.26 28.66
C MET A 1 33.48 -7.57 27.90
N SER A 2 32.41 -8.10 27.33
CA SER A 2 32.46 -9.45 26.77
C SER A 2 33.29 -9.49 25.49
N SER A 3 34.07 -10.56 25.30
CA SER A 3 34.87 -10.85 24.09
C SER A 3 34.01 -10.80 22.82
N THR A 4 32.74 -11.16 22.90
CA THR A 4 31.73 -11.12 21.80
C THR A 4 31.51 -9.73 21.22
N ARG A 5 31.56 -8.66 22.06
CA ARG A 5 31.40 -7.28 21.59
C ARG A 5 32.60 -6.81 20.76
N PHE A 6 33.80 -7.17 21.18
CA PHE A 6 35.03 -6.85 20.41
C PHE A 6 35.12 -7.68 19.14
N GLN A 7 34.67 -8.93 19.18
CA GLN A 7 34.61 -9.78 17.99
C GLN A 7 33.64 -9.19 16.96
N ALA A 8 32.45 -8.78 17.37
CA ALA A 8 31.47 -8.12 16.48
C ALA A 8 32.02 -6.82 15.87
N LEU A 9 32.79 -6.03 16.67
CA LEU A 9 33.45 -4.82 16.17
C LEU A 9 34.55 -5.15 15.14
N SER A 10 35.33 -6.21 15.34
CA SER A 10 36.36 -6.69 14.38
C SER A 10 35.70 -7.15 13.07
N GLU A 11 34.64 -7.95 13.16
CA GLU A 11 33.90 -8.43 11.98
C GLU A 11 33.33 -7.26 11.17
N LEU A 12 32.85 -6.23 11.84
CA LEU A 12 32.34 -5.02 11.18
C LEU A 12 33.43 -4.27 10.40
N HIS A 13 34.68 -4.27 10.87
CA HIS A 13 35.79 -3.64 10.17
C HIS A 13 36.17 -4.33 8.84
N GLU A 14 35.81 -5.60 8.68
CA GLU A 14 36.09 -6.37 7.47
C GLU A 14 34.99 -6.28 6.42
N ARG A 15 33.79 -5.76 6.78
CA ARG A 15 32.67 -5.66 5.89
C ARG A 15 32.85 -4.56 4.85
N LYS A 16 32.72 -4.92 3.58
CA LYS A 16 32.80 -4.00 2.43
C LYS A 16 31.42 -3.81 1.83
N ALA A 17 31.25 -2.72 1.07
CA ALA A 17 30.07 -2.52 0.23
C ALA A 17 29.96 -3.68 -0.79
N ILE A 18 28.75 -4.21 -0.92
CA ILE A 18 28.44 -5.20 -1.96
C ILE A 18 28.30 -4.44 -3.28
N ARG A 19 29.01 -4.92 -4.31
CA ARG A 19 28.83 -4.37 -5.66
C ARG A 19 27.57 -4.95 -6.27
N ASN A 20 26.69 -4.08 -6.68
CA ASN A 20 25.45 -4.45 -7.36
C ASN A 20 25.66 -4.42 -8.86
N GLU A 21 25.26 -5.48 -9.54
CA GLU A 21 25.16 -5.52 -11.00
C GLU A 21 23.71 -5.21 -11.37
N ILE A 22 23.35 -3.93 -11.46
CA ILE A 22 22.04 -3.49 -11.90
C ILE A 22 22.07 -3.47 -13.43
N PRO A 23 21.26 -4.31 -14.10
CA PRO A 23 21.23 -4.35 -15.55
C PRO A 23 20.50 -3.11 -16.09
N GLY A 24 21.14 -2.45 -17.07
CA GLY A 24 20.54 -1.34 -17.79
C GLY A 24 20.77 0.03 -17.15
N ASN A 25 20.62 1.07 -17.95
CA ASN A 25 20.80 2.46 -17.55
C ASN A 25 19.46 3.22 -17.41
N ARG A 26 18.34 2.58 -17.72
CA ARG A 26 17.02 3.20 -17.73
C ARG A 26 16.05 2.37 -16.91
N VAL A 27 15.43 3.00 -15.93
CA VAL A 27 14.38 2.36 -15.10
C VAL A 27 13.26 1.79 -15.96
N SER A 28 12.87 2.48 -17.03
CA SER A 28 11.82 2.03 -17.96
C SER A 28 12.10 0.69 -18.67
N GLU A 29 13.35 0.22 -18.67
CA GLU A 29 13.73 -1.06 -19.28
C GLU A 29 13.45 -2.26 -18.36
N TYR A 30 13.36 -2.04 -17.07
CA TYR A 30 13.14 -3.10 -16.09
C TYR A 30 11.95 -2.88 -15.14
N PHE A 31 11.36 -1.69 -15.13
CA PHE A 31 10.20 -1.39 -14.26
C PHE A 31 9.04 -2.34 -14.53
N GLY A 32 8.54 -2.99 -13.47
CA GLY A 32 7.43 -3.92 -13.53
C GLY A 32 7.74 -5.24 -14.24
N ASN A 33 9.01 -5.56 -14.50
CA ASN A 33 9.37 -6.81 -15.18
C ASN A 33 8.89 -8.07 -14.46
N ASN A 34 8.77 -8.00 -13.14
CA ASN A 34 8.30 -9.11 -12.31
C ASN A 34 6.82 -8.98 -11.92
N VAL A 35 6.04 -8.19 -12.64
CA VAL A 35 4.61 -7.96 -12.38
C VAL A 35 3.78 -8.34 -13.60
N PHE A 36 2.69 -9.07 -13.37
CA PHE A 36 1.73 -9.46 -14.41
C PHE A 36 0.72 -8.33 -14.66
N TYR A 37 1.22 -7.19 -15.17
CA TYR A 37 0.42 -6.00 -15.51
C TYR A 37 -0.39 -6.17 -16.80
N TYR A 38 -1.26 -5.22 -17.08
CA TYR A 38 -2.18 -5.19 -18.24
C TYR A 38 -1.50 -5.48 -19.57
N HIS A 39 -0.27 -4.97 -19.82
CA HIS A 39 0.48 -5.28 -21.05
C HIS A 39 0.87 -6.75 -21.12
N LYS A 40 1.24 -7.38 -19.99
CA LYS A 40 1.51 -8.81 -19.91
C LYS A 40 0.22 -9.65 -20.00
N MET A 41 -0.85 -9.18 -19.39
CA MET A 41 -2.16 -9.82 -19.56
C MET A 41 -2.56 -9.87 -21.04
N ARG A 42 -2.38 -8.78 -21.79
CA ARG A 42 -2.65 -8.75 -23.25
C ARG A 42 -1.74 -9.65 -24.06
N GLU A 43 -0.50 -9.85 -23.64
CA GLU A 43 0.47 -10.70 -24.32
C GLU A 43 0.13 -12.19 -24.17
N TYR A 44 -0.41 -12.62 -23.03
CA TYR A 44 -0.63 -14.01 -22.69
C TYR A 44 -2.10 -14.44 -22.69
N LEU A 45 -3.06 -13.54 -22.72
CA LEU A 45 -4.49 -13.83 -22.77
C LEU A 45 -5.04 -13.63 -24.19
N THR A 46 -6.11 -14.37 -24.51
CA THR A 46 -6.95 -14.02 -25.65
C THR A 46 -7.72 -12.73 -25.40
N ASP A 47 -8.10 -12.01 -26.46
CA ASP A 47 -8.85 -10.75 -26.32
C ASP A 47 -10.12 -10.93 -25.48
N ASP A 48 -10.90 -11.99 -25.71
CA ASP A 48 -12.12 -12.30 -24.93
C ASP A 48 -11.83 -12.51 -23.44
N ALA A 49 -10.78 -13.26 -23.09
CA ALA A 49 -10.41 -13.48 -21.69
C ALA A 49 -9.87 -12.21 -21.02
N TYR A 50 -9.12 -11.40 -21.77
CA TYR A 50 -8.64 -10.11 -21.31
C TYR A 50 -9.80 -9.14 -21.03
N ASP A 51 -10.73 -8.98 -21.97
CA ASP A 51 -11.85 -8.05 -21.83
C ASP A 51 -12.76 -8.45 -20.66
N LYS A 52 -13.04 -9.73 -20.46
CA LYS A 52 -13.79 -10.23 -19.30
C LYS A 52 -13.05 -10.00 -17.98
N LEU A 53 -11.73 -10.21 -17.95
CA LEU A 53 -10.92 -9.90 -16.78
C LEU A 53 -10.97 -8.41 -16.45
N MET A 54 -10.83 -7.54 -17.47
CA MET A 54 -10.91 -6.08 -17.29
C MET A 54 -12.29 -5.62 -16.82
N GLU A 55 -13.36 -6.25 -17.29
CA GLU A 55 -14.70 -6.02 -16.77
C GLU A 55 -14.78 -6.36 -15.28
N CYS A 56 -14.28 -7.54 -14.86
CA CYS A 56 -14.24 -7.91 -13.45
C CYS A 56 -13.45 -6.91 -12.59
N ILE A 57 -12.27 -6.46 -13.06
CA ILE A 57 -11.43 -5.48 -12.36
C ILE A 57 -12.15 -4.13 -12.21
N ASN A 58 -12.81 -3.67 -13.26
CA ASN A 58 -13.41 -2.33 -13.28
C ASN A 58 -14.76 -2.24 -12.57
N THR A 59 -15.54 -3.32 -12.60
CA THR A 59 -16.92 -3.33 -12.10
C THR A 59 -17.10 -4.11 -10.80
N GLY A 60 -16.09 -4.92 -10.40
CA GLY A 60 -16.23 -5.89 -9.32
C GLY A 60 -17.13 -7.09 -9.67
N ALA A 61 -17.41 -7.30 -10.96
CA ALA A 61 -18.17 -8.45 -11.42
C ALA A 61 -17.44 -9.76 -11.08
N ARG A 62 -18.22 -10.82 -10.85
CA ARG A 62 -17.68 -12.13 -10.53
C ARG A 62 -17.01 -12.74 -11.77
N ILE A 63 -15.79 -13.22 -11.62
CA ILE A 63 -15.08 -13.96 -12.66
C ILE A 63 -15.72 -15.33 -12.86
N ASP A 64 -15.95 -15.73 -14.11
CA ASP A 64 -16.40 -17.07 -14.46
C ASP A 64 -15.23 -18.06 -14.45
N ARG A 65 -15.55 -19.37 -14.34
CA ARG A 65 -14.56 -20.43 -14.24
C ARG A 65 -13.65 -20.50 -15.46
N GLN A 66 -14.18 -20.34 -16.67
CA GLN A 66 -13.40 -20.45 -17.89
C GLN A 66 -12.39 -19.30 -18.00
N THR A 67 -12.82 -18.09 -17.69
CA THR A 67 -11.93 -16.92 -17.64
C THR A 67 -10.84 -17.11 -16.58
N ALA A 68 -11.19 -17.61 -15.39
CA ALA A 68 -10.21 -17.92 -14.35
C ALA A 68 -9.18 -18.97 -14.78
N ASP A 69 -9.60 -20.03 -15.50
CA ASP A 69 -8.70 -21.03 -16.05
C ASP A 69 -7.74 -20.45 -17.10
N HIS A 70 -8.22 -19.53 -17.96
CA HIS A 70 -7.38 -18.84 -18.94
C HIS A 70 -6.36 -17.94 -18.26
N VAL A 71 -6.77 -17.18 -17.25
CA VAL A 71 -5.87 -16.30 -16.50
C VAL A 71 -4.82 -17.09 -15.73
N ALA A 72 -5.20 -18.19 -15.08
CA ALA A 72 -4.27 -19.08 -14.39
C ALA A 72 -3.24 -19.67 -15.36
N ALA A 73 -3.67 -20.14 -16.54
CA ALA A 73 -2.76 -20.66 -17.55
C ALA A 73 -1.77 -19.61 -18.04
N ALA A 74 -2.23 -18.37 -18.26
CA ALA A 74 -1.40 -17.25 -18.68
C ALA A 74 -0.37 -16.86 -17.60
N MET A 75 -0.79 -16.74 -16.34
CA MET A 75 0.10 -16.46 -15.21
C MET A 75 1.16 -17.55 -15.04
N LYS A 76 0.78 -18.83 -15.17
CA LYS A 76 1.70 -19.96 -15.10
C LYS A 76 2.74 -19.89 -16.21
N GLU A 77 2.31 -19.74 -17.44
CA GLU A 77 3.22 -19.68 -18.60
C GLU A 77 4.21 -18.53 -18.47
N TRP A 78 3.74 -17.34 -18.15
CA TRP A 78 4.58 -16.16 -17.91
C TRP A 78 5.59 -16.39 -16.77
N SER A 79 5.16 -16.98 -15.68
CA SER A 79 6.02 -17.17 -14.50
C SER A 79 7.05 -18.28 -14.72
N ILE A 80 6.71 -19.38 -15.38
CA ILE A 80 7.64 -20.47 -15.73
C ILE A 80 8.75 -19.96 -16.65
N GLN A 81 8.47 -19.11 -17.62
CA GLN A 81 9.48 -18.48 -18.48
C GLN A 81 10.49 -17.63 -17.68
N LYS A 82 10.14 -17.21 -16.49
CA LYS A 82 11.01 -16.48 -15.54
C LYS A 82 11.67 -17.41 -14.50
N GLY A 83 11.55 -18.72 -14.63
CA GLY A 83 12.15 -19.70 -13.73
C GLY A 83 11.39 -19.93 -12.44
N VAL A 84 10.13 -19.50 -12.36
CA VAL A 84 9.27 -19.72 -11.20
C VAL A 84 8.82 -21.17 -11.13
N THR A 85 8.85 -21.74 -9.93
CA THR A 85 8.49 -23.15 -9.66
C THR A 85 7.34 -23.31 -8.68
N HIS A 86 7.03 -22.26 -7.92
CA HIS A 86 6.03 -22.25 -6.87
C HIS A 86 5.07 -21.06 -7.02
N TYR A 87 3.92 -21.14 -6.35
CA TYR A 87 3.01 -20.03 -6.18
C TYR A 87 2.53 -19.96 -4.73
N THR A 88 2.11 -18.77 -4.33
CA THR A 88 1.49 -18.53 -3.02
C THR A 88 0.35 -17.54 -3.13
N HIS A 89 -0.67 -17.71 -2.31
CA HIS A 89 -1.67 -16.70 -2.07
C HIS A 89 -1.11 -15.68 -1.08
N TRP A 90 -0.74 -14.52 -1.61
CA TRP A 90 -0.12 -13.45 -0.87
C TRP A 90 -1.18 -12.57 -0.19
N PHE A 91 -1.12 -12.41 1.11
CA PHE A 91 -2.08 -11.65 1.92
C PHE A 91 -1.37 -10.81 2.99
N GLN A 92 -2.08 -9.83 3.55
CA GLN A 92 -1.57 -8.89 4.55
C GLN A 92 -2.12 -9.20 5.95
N PRO A 93 -1.37 -8.92 7.04
CA PRO A 93 -0.01 -8.35 7.07
C PRO A 93 1.05 -9.41 6.77
N LEU A 94 2.06 -9.03 6.01
CA LEU A 94 3.29 -9.79 5.94
C LEU A 94 4.18 -9.43 7.13
N THR A 95 4.66 -10.42 7.82
CA THR A 95 5.69 -10.25 8.86
C THR A 95 6.83 -11.22 8.56
N GLY A 96 8.03 -10.94 9.04
CA GLY A 96 9.17 -11.84 8.88
C GLY A 96 8.98 -13.24 9.49
N THR A 97 7.87 -13.46 10.20
CA THR A 97 7.47 -14.73 10.79
C THR A 97 6.23 -15.34 10.14
N THR A 98 5.60 -14.64 9.18
CA THR A 98 4.45 -15.17 8.45
C THR A 98 4.90 -16.30 7.54
N ALA A 99 4.47 -17.52 7.83
CA ALA A 99 4.71 -18.67 6.98
C ALA A 99 3.64 -18.71 5.88
N GLU A 100 3.96 -18.16 4.71
CA GLU A 100 3.13 -18.30 3.53
C GLU A 100 3.18 -19.75 3.04
N LYS A 101 2.04 -20.25 2.60
CA LYS A 101 1.96 -21.58 1.99
C LYS A 101 2.42 -21.51 0.54
N HIS A 102 3.62 -21.95 0.26
CA HIS A 102 4.17 -22.06 -1.08
C HIS A 102 3.87 -23.43 -1.68
N ASP A 103 2.97 -23.48 -2.64
CA ASP A 103 2.64 -24.69 -3.39
C ASP A 103 3.47 -24.73 -4.68
N SER A 104 4.02 -25.91 -5.03
CA SER A 104 4.68 -26.07 -6.32
C SER A 104 3.68 -26.22 -7.46
N PHE A 105 4.04 -25.80 -8.65
CA PHE A 105 3.25 -26.11 -9.86
C PHE A 105 3.25 -27.62 -10.20
N PHE A 106 3.99 -28.40 -9.46
CA PHE A 106 4.24 -29.80 -9.71
C PHE A 106 3.01 -30.68 -9.48
N LYS A 107 2.67 -31.50 -10.50
CA LYS A 107 1.70 -32.58 -10.40
C LYS A 107 2.32 -33.89 -10.90
N PRO A 108 2.49 -34.94 -10.05
CA PRO A 108 2.98 -36.22 -10.48
C PRO A 108 1.94 -36.94 -11.36
N LEU A 109 2.41 -37.69 -12.34
CA LEU A 109 1.61 -38.58 -13.17
C LEU A 109 1.81 -40.03 -12.75
N THR A 110 0.86 -40.90 -13.09
CA THR A 110 0.88 -42.31 -12.75
C THR A 110 2.02 -43.10 -13.42
N ASP A 111 2.60 -42.57 -14.49
CA ASP A 111 3.73 -43.16 -15.25
C ASP A 111 5.11 -42.71 -14.75
N GLY A 112 5.15 -41.98 -13.62
CA GLY A 112 6.39 -41.46 -12.99
C GLY A 112 6.88 -40.13 -13.56
N ARG A 113 6.23 -39.59 -14.58
CA ARG A 113 6.49 -38.22 -15.07
C ARG A 113 5.77 -37.18 -14.21
N ALA A 114 6.03 -35.91 -14.47
CA ALA A 114 5.35 -34.80 -13.84
C ALA A 114 4.95 -33.75 -14.89
N LEU A 115 3.99 -32.92 -14.54
CA LEU A 115 3.62 -31.75 -15.32
C LEU A 115 3.40 -30.56 -14.39
N GLU A 116 3.54 -29.36 -14.94
CA GLU A 116 3.21 -28.12 -14.27
C GLU A 116 1.70 -27.89 -14.35
N LYS A 117 1.06 -27.85 -13.18
CA LYS A 117 -0.36 -27.59 -13.03
C LYS A 117 -0.61 -26.31 -12.23
N PHE A 118 -1.39 -25.42 -12.79
CA PHE A 118 -2.01 -24.28 -12.11
C PHE A 118 -3.28 -23.94 -12.89
N ASP A 119 -4.43 -24.08 -12.27
CA ASP A 119 -5.74 -23.86 -12.88
C ASP A 119 -6.53 -22.78 -12.13
N GLY A 120 -7.67 -22.38 -12.68
CA GLY A 120 -8.48 -21.29 -12.14
C GLY A 120 -8.97 -21.56 -10.70
N SER A 121 -9.17 -22.83 -10.33
CA SER A 121 -9.56 -23.14 -8.94
C SER A 121 -8.43 -22.86 -7.96
N MET A 122 -7.18 -23.09 -8.38
CA MET A 122 -5.98 -22.80 -7.59
C MET A 122 -5.66 -21.31 -7.55
N LEU A 123 -6.03 -20.57 -8.61
CA LEU A 123 -5.91 -19.10 -8.65
C LEU A 123 -6.95 -18.42 -7.74
N VAL A 124 -8.22 -18.81 -7.86
CA VAL A 124 -9.33 -18.05 -7.26
C VAL A 124 -9.41 -18.26 -5.76
N GLN A 125 -9.12 -19.47 -5.25
CA GLN A 125 -9.32 -19.79 -3.85
C GLN A 125 -8.34 -20.84 -3.33
N GLN A 126 -7.88 -20.65 -2.09
CA GLN A 126 -7.19 -21.67 -1.30
C GLN A 126 -7.72 -21.68 0.14
N GLU A 127 -7.36 -22.74 0.88
CA GLU A 127 -7.66 -22.90 2.31
C GLU A 127 -6.35 -22.94 3.12
N PRO A 128 -5.73 -21.80 3.44
CA PRO A 128 -4.54 -21.79 4.28
C PRO A 128 -4.90 -22.01 5.76
N ASP A 129 -3.92 -22.47 6.52
CA ASP A 129 -4.00 -22.50 7.97
C ASP A 129 -3.56 -21.14 8.53
N ALA A 130 -4.38 -20.52 9.37
CA ALA A 130 -4.07 -19.24 10.00
C ALA A 130 -2.98 -19.31 11.08
N SER A 131 -2.40 -20.47 11.35
CA SER A 131 -1.15 -20.57 12.13
C SER A 131 0.00 -19.77 11.49
N SER A 132 -0.10 -19.45 10.20
CA SER A 132 0.78 -18.52 9.49
C SER A 132 0.55 -17.04 9.85
N PHE A 133 -0.55 -16.66 10.51
CA PHE A 133 -0.77 -15.30 10.98
C PHE A 133 -0.09 -15.04 12.33
N PRO A 134 0.40 -13.82 12.57
CA PRO A 134 0.97 -13.43 13.86
C PRO A 134 0.00 -13.62 15.03
N SER A 135 -1.30 -13.46 14.79
CA SER A 135 -2.38 -13.66 15.78
C SER A 135 -3.04 -15.04 15.71
N GLY A 136 -2.61 -15.91 14.80
CA GLY A 136 -3.25 -17.21 14.54
C GLY A 136 -3.24 -18.16 15.75
N GLY A 137 -2.14 -18.17 16.51
CA GLY A 137 -2.01 -18.97 17.72
C GLY A 137 -2.88 -18.52 18.91
N LEU A 138 -3.50 -17.36 18.83
CA LEU A 138 -4.43 -16.83 19.84
C LEU A 138 -5.91 -17.11 19.51
N ARG A 139 -6.20 -17.61 18.31
CA ARG A 139 -7.56 -17.93 17.86
C ARG A 139 -7.87 -19.42 18.00
N ASN A 140 -9.13 -19.74 18.25
CA ASN A 140 -9.59 -21.11 18.13
C ASN A 140 -9.43 -21.61 16.69
N THR A 141 -9.17 -22.90 16.50
CA THR A 141 -8.87 -23.46 15.18
C THR A 141 -9.93 -23.16 14.13
N PHE A 142 -11.21 -23.16 14.47
CA PHE A 142 -12.30 -22.86 13.55
C PHE A 142 -12.40 -21.37 13.18
N GLU A 143 -11.90 -20.47 14.03
CA GLU A 143 -11.82 -19.03 13.77
C GLU A 143 -10.58 -18.67 12.96
N ALA A 144 -9.55 -19.52 13.07
CA ALA A 144 -8.27 -19.34 12.39
C ALA A 144 -8.25 -19.93 10.97
N ARG A 145 -9.26 -20.72 10.59
CA ARG A 145 -9.40 -21.31 9.25
C ARG A 145 -10.37 -20.51 8.40
N GLY A 146 -10.11 -20.51 7.09
CA GLY A 146 -10.95 -19.79 6.14
C GLY A 146 -10.43 -19.95 4.72
N TYR A 147 -10.81 -19.00 3.90
CA TYR A 147 -10.47 -18.98 2.48
C TYR A 147 -9.65 -17.74 2.15
N THR A 148 -8.56 -17.94 1.41
CA THR A 148 -7.96 -16.85 0.62
C THR A 148 -8.70 -16.76 -0.70
N LEU A 149 -9.02 -15.54 -1.12
CA LEU A 149 -9.72 -15.26 -2.38
C LEU A 149 -8.90 -14.27 -3.20
N TRP A 150 -8.66 -14.62 -4.46
CA TRP A 150 -7.91 -13.75 -5.37
C TRP A 150 -8.53 -12.36 -5.49
N ASP A 151 -7.70 -11.34 -5.39
CA ASP A 151 -8.03 -9.94 -5.70
C ASP A 151 -7.49 -9.58 -7.09
N PRO A 152 -8.32 -9.55 -8.13
CA PRO A 152 -7.88 -9.20 -9.48
C PRO A 152 -7.52 -7.72 -9.65
N THR A 153 -7.84 -6.86 -8.69
CA THR A 153 -7.51 -5.42 -8.74
C THR A 153 -6.04 -5.14 -8.40
N SER A 154 -5.34 -6.11 -7.80
CA SER A 154 -3.89 -6.08 -7.59
C SER A 154 -3.21 -7.09 -8.51
N PRO A 155 -2.19 -6.67 -9.28
CA PRO A 155 -1.49 -7.57 -10.20
C PRO A 155 -0.66 -8.62 -9.45
N ALA A 156 -0.62 -9.85 -9.95
CA ALA A 156 0.29 -10.87 -9.46
C ALA A 156 1.74 -10.50 -9.78
N PHE A 157 2.68 -10.92 -8.93
CA PHE A 157 4.08 -10.56 -9.05
C PHE A 157 5.00 -11.73 -8.67
N ILE A 158 6.28 -11.65 -9.02
CA ILE A 158 7.27 -12.69 -8.77
C ILE A 158 8.29 -12.20 -7.74
N VAL A 159 8.49 -13.00 -6.69
CA VAL A 159 9.57 -12.83 -5.72
C VAL A 159 10.39 -14.12 -5.66
N GLY A 160 11.66 -14.03 -6.03
CA GLY A 160 12.52 -15.20 -6.14
C GLY A 160 11.99 -16.21 -7.17
N ASN A 161 11.69 -17.42 -6.74
CA ASN A 161 11.13 -18.49 -7.56
C ASN A 161 9.63 -18.73 -7.36
N THR A 162 8.93 -17.76 -6.81
CA THR A 162 7.51 -17.87 -6.41
C THR A 162 6.65 -16.82 -7.08
N LEU A 163 5.54 -17.26 -7.69
CA LEU A 163 4.44 -16.40 -8.13
C LEU A 163 3.58 -16.03 -6.92
N CYS A 164 3.54 -14.75 -6.58
CA CYS A 164 2.71 -14.20 -5.50
C CYS A 164 1.40 -13.67 -6.07
N ILE A 165 0.29 -14.17 -5.56
CA ILE A 165 -1.06 -13.83 -6.02
C ILE A 165 -1.73 -13.00 -4.91
N PRO A 166 -2.00 -11.70 -5.10
CA PRO A 166 -2.67 -10.89 -4.10
C PRO A 166 -4.06 -11.43 -3.77
N THR A 167 -4.34 -11.61 -2.49
CA THR A 167 -5.59 -12.20 -1.99
C THR A 167 -6.11 -11.48 -0.76
N ILE A 168 -7.40 -11.64 -0.50
CA ILE A 168 -7.99 -11.41 0.83
C ILE A 168 -8.07 -12.74 1.59
N PHE A 169 -8.11 -12.68 2.92
CA PHE A 169 -8.30 -13.84 3.77
C PHE A 169 -9.50 -13.66 4.69
N ILE A 170 -10.49 -14.53 4.55
CA ILE A 170 -11.73 -14.53 5.32
C ILE A 170 -11.91 -15.85 6.07
N SER A 171 -12.43 -15.79 7.30
CA SER A 171 -12.78 -16.98 8.06
C SER A 171 -13.97 -17.72 7.43
N TYR A 172 -14.21 -18.98 7.83
CA TYR A 172 -15.43 -19.71 7.44
C TYR A 172 -16.73 -19.02 7.89
N THR A 173 -16.65 -18.17 8.89
CA THR A 173 -17.78 -17.35 9.39
C THR A 173 -17.90 -15.99 8.70
N GLY A 174 -17.04 -15.68 7.72
CA GLY A 174 -17.07 -14.44 6.93
C GLY A 174 -16.37 -13.23 7.57
N HIS A 175 -15.66 -13.42 8.69
CA HIS A 175 -14.86 -12.35 9.30
C HIS A 175 -13.54 -12.17 8.56
N ALA A 176 -13.11 -10.92 8.41
CA ALA A 176 -11.79 -10.62 7.88
C ALA A 176 -10.69 -11.18 8.79
N LEU A 177 -9.75 -11.91 8.20
CA LEU A 177 -8.55 -12.40 8.86
C LEU A 177 -7.30 -11.61 8.45
N ASP A 178 -7.43 -10.72 7.46
CA ASP A 178 -6.40 -9.87 6.91
C ASP A 178 -6.75 -8.37 7.04
N TYR A 179 -5.87 -7.50 6.55
CA TYR A 179 -6.09 -6.06 6.51
C TYR A 179 -6.67 -5.57 5.18
N LYS A 180 -6.55 -6.35 4.11
CA LYS A 180 -6.98 -5.97 2.77
C LYS A 180 -8.49 -6.01 2.59
N MET A 181 -9.15 -7.01 3.14
CA MET A 181 -10.62 -7.13 3.03
C MET A 181 -11.37 -5.92 3.61
N PRO A 182 -11.04 -5.39 4.82
CA PRO A 182 -11.64 -4.16 5.31
C PRO A 182 -11.33 -2.94 4.42
N LEU A 183 -10.11 -2.83 3.88
CA LEU A 183 -9.72 -1.76 2.96
C LEU A 183 -10.57 -1.79 1.69
N LEU A 184 -10.70 -2.94 1.03
CA LEU A 184 -11.51 -3.08 -0.19
C LEU A 184 -12.98 -2.73 0.05
N LYS A 185 -13.54 -3.12 1.18
CA LYS A 185 -14.91 -2.73 1.58
C LYS A 185 -15.04 -1.22 1.75
N ALA A 186 -14.06 -0.57 2.40
CA ALA A 186 -14.05 0.87 2.59
C ALA A 186 -13.92 1.61 1.26
N LEU A 187 -13.03 1.16 0.37
CA LEU A 187 -12.85 1.73 -0.96
C LEU A 187 -14.15 1.63 -1.79
N HIS A 188 -14.81 0.48 -1.76
CA HIS A 188 -16.10 0.32 -2.44
C HIS A 188 -17.18 1.25 -1.88
N ALA A 189 -17.27 1.38 -0.56
CA ALA A 189 -18.24 2.27 0.08
C ALA A 189 -17.99 3.74 -0.27
N VAL A 190 -16.72 4.18 -0.27
CA VAL A 190 -16.32 5.53 -0.66
C VAL A 190 -16.62 5.79 -2.14
N ASP A 191 -16.26 4.87 -3.03
CA ASP A 191 -16.55 4.99 -4.47
C ASP A 191 -18.04 5.19 -4.71
N HIS A 192 -18.88 4.33 -4.16
CA HIS A 192 -20.33 4.42 -4.32
C HIS A 192 -20.91 5.76 -3.81
N ALA A 193 -20.54 6.17 -2.60
CA ALA A 193 -21.01 7.40 -1.99
C ALA A 193 -20.50 8.65 -2.73
N ALA A 194 -19.20 8.68 -3.03
CA ALA A 194 -18.57 9.82 -3.67
C ALA A 194 -19.03 9.98 -5.12
N THR A 195 -19.18 8.89 -5.88
CA THR A 195 -19.72 8.93 -7.25
C THR A 195 -21.13 9.50 -7.27
N ALA A 196 -22.01 9.06 -6.36
CA ALA A 196 -23.37 9.60 -6.26
C ALA A 196 -23.37 11.12 -6.01
N VAL A 197 -22.48 11.62 -5.14
CA VAL A 197 -22.32 13.06 -4.90
C VAL A 197 -21.73 13.78 -6.12
N CYS A 198 -20.68 13.22 -6.74
CA CYS A 198 -20.05 13.83 -7.91
C CYS A 198 -21.04 14.02 -9.07
N GLN A 199 -21.98 13.12 -9.27
CA GLN A 199 -22.97 13.19 -10.35
C GLN A 199 -23.94 14.37 -10.24
N TYR A 200 -23.98 15.09 -9.12
CA TYR A 200 -24.67 16.39 -9.03
C TYR A 200 -23.88 17.50 -9.72
N PHE A 201 -22.57 17.36 -9.86
CA PHE A 201 -21.66 18.34 -10.45
C PHE A 201 -21.25 17.96 -11.88
N ASP A 202 -20.98 16.68 -12.10
CA ASP A 202 -20.50 16.12 -13.38
C ASP A 202 -21.15 14.74 -13.59
N LYS A 203 -22.00 14.62 -14.62
CA LYS A 203 -22.73 13.38 -14.94
C LYS A 203 -21.87 12.29 -15.53
N ASP A 204 -20.68 12.62 -16.02
CA ASP A 204 -19.73 11.68 -16.62
C ASP A 204 -18.89 10.94 -15.57
N VAL A 205 -18.99 11.35 -14.30
CA VAL A 205 -18.35 10.64 -13.21
C VAL A 205 -19.10 9.33 -12.94
N ASN A 206 -18.40 8.23 -13.09
CA ASN A 206 -18.91 6.88 -12.82
C ASN A 206 -18.06 6.10 -11.81
N LYS A 207 -16.93 6.65 -11.39
CA LYS A 207 -16.02 6.06 -10.39
C LYS A 207 -15.24 7.14 -9.66
N VAL A 208 -15.06 6.94 -8.36
CA VAL A 208 -14.15 7.75 -7.52
C VAL A 208 -13.17 6.81 -6.84
N ALA A 209 -11.90 6.94 -7.16
CA ALA A 209 -10.81 6.18 -6.55
C ALA A 209 -10.16 6.97 -5.42
N VAL A 210 -9.74 6.28 -4.37
CA VAL A 210 -8.82 6.81 -3.37
C VAL A 210 -7.41 6.63 -3.90
N THR A 211 -6.63 7.69 -3.91
CA THR A 211 -5.21 7.65 -4.27
C THR A 211 -4.35 7.85 -3.03
N LEU A 212 -3.25 7.13 -2.94
CA LEU A 212 -2.34 7.12 -1.80
C LEU A 212 -0.89 7.18 -2.28
N GLY A 213 -0.14 8.16 -1.76
CA GLY A 213 1.32 8.20 -1.79
C GLY A 213 1.81 8.05 -0.35
N TRP A 214 2.34 6.90 -0.03
CA TRP A 214 2.93 6.64 1.28
C TRP A 214 4.39 7.10 1.32
N GLU A 215 4.87 7.43 2.50
CA GLU A 215 6.28 7.69 2.79
C GLU A 215 6.73 6.66 3.81
N GLN A 216 7.80 5.92 3.51
CA GLN A 216 8.32 4.90 4.40
C GLN A 216 9.67 5.32 4.94
N GLU A 217 9.70 5.65 6.21
CA GLU A 217 10.94 5.85 6.95
C GLU A 217 11.44 4.53 7.55
N TYR A 218 12.74 4.40 7.67
CA TYR A 218 13.40 3.24 8.24
C TYR A 218 14.79 3.59 8.80
N PHE A 219 15.25 2.80 9.74
CA PHE A 219 16.57 2.92 10.31
C PHE A 219 17.47 1.77 9.85
N LEU A 220 18.71 2.08 9.53
CA LEU A 220 19.78 1.11 9.35
C LEU A 220 20.66 1.11 10.61
N ILE A 221 20.69 -0.01 11.32
CA ILE A 221 21.45 -0.09 12.57
C ILE A 221 22.90 -0.48 12.30
N ASP A 222 23.76 0.48 12.42
CA ASP A 222 25.18 0.33 12.68
C ASP A 222 25.76 1.65 13.23
N SER A 223 25.00 2.32 14.09
CA SER A 223 25.23 3.71 14.49
C SER A 223 26.46 3.92 15.38
N SER A 224 26.85 2.94 16.18
CA SER A 224 28.04 3.04 17.03
C SER A 224 29.33 3.14 16.24
N LEU A 225 29.30 2.90 14.96
CA LEU A 225 30.44 2.85 14.06
C LEU A 225 30.46 3.93 12.98
N HIS A 226 29.38 4.70 12.87
CA HIS A 226 29.24 5.75 11.84
C HIS A 226 30.44 6.73 11.87
N ASN A 227 30.88 7.16 13.04
CA ASN A 227 32.00 8.08 13.19
C ASN A 227 33.37 7.40 13.02
N ALA A 228 33.45 6.07 13.11
CA ALA A 228 34.65 5.29 13.00
C ALA A 228 34.86 4.64 11.62
N ARG A 229 33.83 4.66 10.77
CA ARG A 229 33.76 3.91 9.51
C ARG A 229 33.25 4.75 8.37
N PRO A 230 34.06 5.48 7.61
CA PRO A 230 33.63 6.24 6.43
C PRO A 230 33.08 5.33 5.30
N ASP A 231 33.41 4.07 5.25
CA ASP A 231 32.90 3.05 4.33
C ASP A 231 31.41 2.70 4.55
N ILE A 232 30.81 3.06 5.67
CA ILE A 232 29.37 2.87 5.92
C ILE A 232 28.54 3.63 4.88
N ALA A 233 28.94 4.83 4.50
CA ALA A 233 28.25 5.60 3.47
C ALA A 233 28.19 4.86 2.12
N GLU A 234 29.28 4.22 1.70
CA GLU A 234 29.32 3.41 0.48
C GLU A 234 28.43 2.16 0.59
N ARG A 235 28.42 1.52 1.76
CA ARG A 235 27.55 0.35 2.01
C ARG A 235 26.06 0.73 1.98
N VAL A 236 25.70 1.87 2.58
CA VAL A 236 24.33 2.39 2.56
C VAL A 236 23.91 2.74 1.13
N MET A 237 24.79 3.38 0.37
CA MET A 237 24.51 3.69 -1.05
C MET A 237 24.29 2.42 -1.88
N ALA A 238 25.14 1.40 -1.70
CA ALA A 238 24.98 0.12 -2.40
C ALA A 238 23.67 -0.58 -2.01
N PHE A 239 23.32 -0.57 -0.73
CA PHE A 239 22.04 -1.07 -0.25
C PHE A 239 20.86 -0.34 -0.90
N MET A 240 20.86 1.01 -0.89
CA MET A 240 19.77 1.81 -1.46
C MET A 240 19.61 1.60 -2.97
N GLN A 241 20.71 1.46 -3.70
CA GLN A 241 20.67 1.20 -5.15
C GLN A 241 20.05 -0.16 -5.46
N GLU A 242 20.43 -1.20 -4.76
CA GLU A 242 19.86 -2.53 -4.94
C GLU A 242 18.39 -2.57 -4.52
N PHE A 243 18.07 -1.98 -3.39
CA PHE A 243 16.70 -1.89 -2.91
C PHE A 243 15.77 -1.17 -3.89
N GLU A 244 16.20 -0.03 -4.44
CA GLU A 244 15.46 0.73 -5.44
C GLU A 244 15.25 -0.10 -6.72
N TYR A 245 16.27 -0.80 -7.18
CA TYR A 245 16.18 -1.69 -8.33
C TYR A 245 15.18 -2.83 -8.11
N GLU A 246 15.25 -3.53 -6.99
CA GLU A 246 14.33 -4.61 -6.64
C GLU A 246 12.88 -4.10 -6.53
N SER A 247 12.68 -2.92 -5.96
CA SER A 247 11.37 -2.26 -5.89
C SER A 247 10.82 -1.96 -7.28
N HIS A 248 11.65 -1.44 -8.19
CA HIS A 248 11.24 -1.16 -9.57
C HIS A 248 10.90 -2.43 -10.35
N LEU A 249 11.60 -3.54 -10.14
CA LEU A 249 11.25 -4.84 -10.75
C LEU A 249 9.84 -5.29 -10.34
N LEU A 250 9.44 -4.98 -9.11
CA LEU A 250 8.12 -5.26 -8.56
C LEU A 250 7.07 -4.20 -8.93
N GLY A 251 7.41 -3.26 -9.80
CA GLY A 251 6.51 -2.20 -10.24
C GLY A 251 6.20 -1.14 -9.19
N ILE A 252 6.94 -1.11 -8.09
CA ILE A 252 6.78 -0.09 -7.05
C ILE A 252 7.42 1.20 -7.54
N PRO A 253 6.64 2.29 -7.71
CA PRO A 253 7.13 3.52 -8.36
C PRO A 253 7.91 4.41 -7.39
N VAL A 254 8.96 3.88 -6.75
CA VAL A 254 9.86 4.66 -5.90
C VAL A 254 10.54 5.74 -6.73
N THR A 255 10.39 6.99 -6.34
CA THR A 255 10.94 8.15 -7.04
C THR A 255 11.94 8.93 -6.22
N THR A 256 11.85 8.83 -4.91
CA THR A 256 12.68 9.60 -3.99
C THR A 256 13.21 8.73 -2.88
N ARG A 257 14.48 8.91 -2.55
CA ARG A 257 15.15 8.36 -1.38
C ARG A 257 16.12 9.38 -0.83
N HIS A 258 16.13 9.56 0.47
CA HIS A 258 17.01 10.52 1.14
C HIS A 258 17.28 10.16 2.60
N ASN A 259 18.21 10.88 3.20
CA ASN A 259 18.47 10.81 4.64
C ASN A 259 17.43 11.63 5.38
N GLU A 260 17.02 11.13 6.52
CA GLU A 260 16.18 11.82 7.48
C GLU A 260 16.98 12.53 8.58
N VAL A 261 16.28 13.27 9.45
CA VAL A 261 16.88 14.08 10.50
C VAL A 261 17.54 13.24 11.60
N ALA A 262 16.95 12.09 11.93
CA ALA A 262 17.52 11.20 12.92
C ALA A 262 18.76 10.47 12.39
N PRO A 263 19.77 10.21 13.22
CA PRO A 263 20.96 9.46 12.79
C PRO A 263 20.60 8.09 12.24
N ASN A 264 21.09 7.78 11.04
CA ASN A 264 20.83 6.53 10.31
C ASN A 264 19.37 6.27 9.97
N GLN A 265 18.56 7.30 9.92
CA GLN A 265 17.22 7.27 9.39
C GLN A 265 17.22 7.68 7.92
N PHE A 266 16.41 7.00 7.13
CA PHE A 266 16.26 7.19 5.69
C PHE A 266 14.80 7.08 5.31
N GLU A 267 14.42 7.71 4.22
CA GLU A 267 13.05 7.70 3.70
C GLU A 267 13.01 7.33 2.23
N LEU A 268 11.91 6.73 1.85
CA LEU A 268 11.50 6.55 0.46
C LEU A 268 10.10 7.12 0.25
N ALA A 269 9.89 7.69 -0.93
CA ALA A 269 8.59 8.14 -1.38
C ALA A 269 8.33 7.68 -2.82
N PRO A 270 7.24 6.97 -3.09
CA PRO A 270 6.81 6.62 -4.43
C PRO A 270 5.92 7.70 -5.03
N MET A 271 5.65 7.59 -6.32
CA MET A 271 4.48 8.23 -6.92
C MET A 271 3.21 7.65 -6.29
N PHE A 272 2.19 8.49 -6.14
CA PHE A 272 0.90 8.03 -5.63
C PHE A 272 0.20 7.08 -6.63
N GLU A 273 -0.53 6.13 -6.09
CA GLU A 273 -1.29 5.13 -6.83
C GLU A 273 -2.70 4.99 -6.25
N GLU A 274 -3.51 4.11 -6.81
CA GLU A 274 -4.77 3.70 -6.18
C GLU A 274 -4.47 3.04 -4.83
N ALA A 275 -5.29 3.32 -3.81
CA ALA A 275 -4.95 3.03 -2.42
C ALA A 275 -4.75 1.54 -2.10
N ASN A 276 -5.48 0.63 -2.77
CA ASN A 276 -5.27 -0.79 -2.59
C ASN A 276 -3.90 -1.24 -3.10
N LEU A 277 -3.55 -0.83 -4.32
CA LEU A 277 -2.23 -1.13 -4.90
C LEU A 277 -1.10 -0.47 -4.13
N ALA A 278 -1.27 0.80 -3.75
CA ALA A 278 -0.29 1.52 -2.94
C ALA A 278 -0.03 0.84 -1.59
N ASN A 279 -1.07 0.29 -0.95
CA ASN A 279 -0.93 -0.45 0.28
C ASN A 279 -0.18 -1.78 0.07
N ASP A 280 -0.48 -2.53 -0.99
CA ASP A 280 0.28 -3.72 -1.36
C ASP A 280 1.76 -3.40 -1.61
N HIS A 281 2.04 -2.33 -2.35
CA HIS A 281 3.40 -1.87 -2.60
C HIS A 281 4.14 -1.47 -1.32
N ASN A 282 3.47 -0.85 -0.34
CA ASN A 282 4.09 -0.54 0.94
C ASN A 282 4.45 -1.81 1.74
N GLN A 283 3.58 -2.83 1.73
CA GLN A 283 3.88 -4.11 2.37
C GLN A 283 5.08 -4.81 1.70
N LEU A 284 5.10 -4.82 0.36
CA LEU A 284 6.22 -5.36 -0.40
C LEU A 284 7.53 -4.62 -0.13
N VAL A 285 7.50 -3.30 -0.07
CA VAL A 285 8.68 -2.48 0.25
C VAL A 285 9.28 -2.86 1.59
N MET A 286 8.46 -3.08 2.62
CA MET A 286 8.97 -3.51 3.93
C MET A 286 9.68 -4.86 3.86
N ASP A 287 9.16 -5.81 3.10
CA ASP A 287 9.78 -7.12 2.88
C ASP A 287 11.09 -7.01 2.08
N VAL A 288 11.08 -6.25 0.99
CA VAL A 288 12.27 -6.01 0.16
C VAL A 288 13.37 -5.30 0.95
N LEU A 289 13.01 -4.27 1.75
CA LEU A 289 13.93 -3.58 2.64
C LEU A 289 14.61 -4.55 3.60
N GLU A 290 13.86 -5.44 4.24
CA GLU A 290 14.40 -6.40 5.19
C GLU A 290 15.34 -7.42 4.53
N LYS A 291 14.94 -7.98 3.39
CA LYS A 291 15.74 -8.95 2.62
C LYS A 291 17.03 -8.33 2.10
N THR A 292 16.95 -7.15 1.50
CA THR A 292 18.11 -6.43 0.97
C THR A 292 19.06 -6.00 2.09
N ALA A 293 18.52 -5.53 3.22
CA ALA A 293 19.35 -5.15 4.38
C ALA A 293 20.16 -6.33 4.91
N ARG A 294 19.56 -7.50 5.05
CA ARG A 294 20.26 -8.73 5.47
C ARG A 294 21.40 -9.08 4.52
N LYS A 295 21.20 -8.99 3.20
CA LYS A 295 22.23 -9.22 2.19
C LYS A 295 23.43 -8.27 2.37
N HIS A 296 23.17 -6.99 2.67
CA HIS A 296 24.18 -5.98 2.91
C HIS A 296 24.73 -5.96 4.34
N ASN A 297 24.40 -6.95 5.17
CA ASN A 297 24.77 -7.03 6.58
C ASN A 297 24.28 -5.83 7.41
N PHE A 298 23.09 -5.34 7.08
CA PHE A 298 22.33 -4.41 7.89
C PHE A 298 21.13 -5.08 8.55
N ARG A 299 20.59 -4.41 9.55
CA ARG A 299 19.25 -4.65 10.09
C ARG A 299 18.42 -3.41 9.82
N ILE A 300 17.22 -3.64 9.37
CA ILE A 300 16.20 -2.60 9.24
C ILE A 300 15.39 -2.52 10.52
N LEU A 301 15.09 -1.31 10.95
CA LEU A 301 14.07 -1.04 11.93
C LEU A 301 12.99 -0.19 11.25
N LEU A 302 11.80 -0.76 11.20
CA LEU A 302 10.59 -0.09 10.69
C LEU A 302 9.82 0.60 11.83
N HIS A 303 10.44 0.72 13.00
CA HIS A 303 9.90 1.47 14.11
C HIS A 303 9.90 2.95 13.75
N GLU A 304 8.73 3.55 13.74
CA GLU A 304 8.52 4.87 13.16
C GLU A 304 9.24 5.97 13.96
N LYS A 305 9.30 5.85 15.29
CA LYS A 305 9.88 6.86 16.17
C LYS A 305 10.56 6.24 17.39
N PRO A 306 11.74 5.64 17.23
CA PRO A 306 12.44 4.96 18.33
C PRO A 306 13.16 5.91 19.31
N PHE A 307 13.28 7.20 18.97
CA PHE A 307 14.02 8.18 19.77
C PHE A 307 13.11 9.35 20.16
N GLU A 308 13.04 9.63 21.47
CA GLU A 308 12.35 10.79 22.01
C GLU A 308 13.04 12.10 21.58
N GLY A 309 12.28 13.12 21.25
CA GLY A 309 12.77 14.48 20.96
C GLY A 309 13.49 14.64 19.62
N VAL A 310 13.54 13.60 18.79
CA VAL A 310 14.12 13.65 17.42
C VAL A 310 12.99 13.83 16.42
N ASN A 311 13.18 14.71 15.43
CA ASN A 311 12.21 14.95 14.37
C ASN A 311 12.08 13.74 13.42
N GLY A 312 11.02 13.73 12.60
CA GLY A 312 10.68 12.67 11.66
C GLY A 312 9.25 12.16 11.88
N SER A 313 8.58 11.72 10.84
CA SER A 313 7.17 11.30 10.89
C SER A 313 6.97 9.78 10.91
N GLY A 314 7.93 9.03 10.45
CA GLY A 314 7.92 7.58 10.43
C GLY A 314 7.14 6.97 9.27
N LYS A 315 5.88 7.32 9.09
CA LYS A 315 5.03 6.81 8.01
C LYS A 315 3.92 7.80 7.69
N HIS A 316 4.17 8.71 6.78
CA HIS A 316 3.17 9.63 6.25
C HIS A 316 2.34 8.98 5.15
N ASN A 317 1.06 9.31 5.13
CA ASN A 317 0.14 8.93 4.07
C ASN A 317 -0.45 10.19 3.43
N ASN A 318 -0.02 10.50 2.23
CA ASN A 318 -0.60 11.56 1.41
C ASN A 318 -1.70 10.94 0.55
N TRP A 319 -2.94 11.38 0.71
CA TRP A 319 -4.07 10.77 0.03
C TRP A 319 -5.04 11.79 -0.55
N ALA A 320 -5.80 11.36 -1.55
CA ALA A 320 -6.83 12.16 -2.16
C ALA A 320 -7.98 11.27 -2.71
N LEU A 321 -9.07 11.91 -3.11
CA LEU A 321 -10.16 11.30 -3.86
C LEU A 321 -10.10 11.81 -5.30
N SER A 322 -10.05 10.91 -6.29
CA SER A 322 -9.94 11.27 -7.70
C SER A 322 -11.05 10.64 -8.52
N THR A 323 -11.72 11.44 -9.34
CA THR A 323 -12.74 10.93 -10.28
C THR A 323 -12.10 10.26 -11.49
N ASN A 324 -12.83 9.38 -12.16
CA ASN A 324 -12.44 8.83 -13.46
C ASN A 324 -12.26 9.90 -14.54
N THR A 325 -12.81 11.11 -14.37
CA THR A 325 -12.63 12.27 -15.25
C THR A 325 -11.40 13.11 -14.91
N GLY A 326 -10.59 12.68 -13.94
CA GLY A 326 -9.29 13.30 -13.58
C GLY A 326 -9.38 14.46 -12.59
N VAL A 327 -10.49 14.64 -11.90
CA VAL A 327 -10.66 15.70 -10.91
C VAL A 327 -10.24 15.21 -9.52
N ASN A 328 -9.31 15.91 -8.87
CA ASN A 328 -9.01 15.71 -7.45
C ASN A 328 -10.02 16.48 -6.59
N LEU A 329 -10.85 15.75 -5.84
CA LEU A 329 -11.97 16.29 -5.07
C LEU A 329 -11.54 17.06 -3.80
N LEU A 330 -10.30 16.85 -3.33
CA LEU A 330 -9.72 17.55 -2.19
C LEU A 330 -8.80 18.72 -2.62
N LYS A 331 -8.78 19.05 -3.92
CA LYS A 331 -8.03 20.19 -4.44
C LYS A 331 -8.90 21.45 -4.45
N PRO A 332 -8.55 22.50 -3.70
CA PRO A 332 -9.38 23.70 -3.56
C PRO A 332 -9.55 24.50 -4.86
N GLY A 333 -8.63 24.32 -5.83
CA GLY A 333 -8.65 25.08 -7.08
C GLY A 333 -8.26 26.56 -6.90
N LYS A 334 -8.53 27.37 -7.95
CA LYS A 334 -8.19 28.80 -7.93
C LYS A 334 -9.13 29.62 -7.03
N ASN A 335 -10.40 29.23 -6.94
CA ASN A 335 -11.44 29.90 -6.17
C ASN A 335 -12.11 28.95 -5.19
N PRO A 336 -11.48 28.64 -4.04
CA PRO A 336 -12.02 27.67 -3.07
C PRO A 336 -13.41 28.03 -2.56
N LYS A 337 -13.73 29.32 -2.43
CA LYS A 337 -15.03 29.82 -1.89
C LYS A 337 -16.23 29.45 -2.76
N THR A 338 -16.02 29.31 -4.06
CA THR A 338 -17.07 28.99 -5.03
C THR A 338 -16.98 27.57 -5.55
N ASN A 339 -15.97 26.81 -5.17
CA ASN A 339 -15.82 25.41 -5.53
C ASN A 339 -16.65 24.53 -4.59
N LEU A 340 -17.94 24.45 -4.86
CA LEU A 340 -18.90 23.68 -4.03
C LEU A 340 -18.55 22.20 -3.97
N GLN A 341 -18.07 21.61 -5.05
CA GLN A 341 -17.63 20.21 -5.06
C GLN A 341 -16.52 19.99 -4.05
N PHE A 342 -15.45 20.79 -4.12
CA PHE A 342 -14.36 20.74 -3.15
C PHE A 342 -14.87 20.95 -1.71
N LEU A 343 -15.67 21.98 -1.47
CA LEU A 343 -16.19 22.28 -0.13
C LEU A 343 -17.03 21.14 0.43
N THR A 344 -17.84 20.50 -0.40
CA THR A 344 -18.66 19.34 0.01
C THR A 344 -17.79 18.20 0.46
N PHE A 345 -16.81 17.77 -0.34
CA PHE A 345 -15.91 16.67 0.02
C PHE A 345 -15.02 17.01 1.21
N PHE A 346 -14.50 18.23 1.25
CA PHE A 346 -13.65 18.70 2.33
C PHE A 346 -14.37 18.68 3.69
N VAL A 347 -15.56 19.28 3.78
CA VAL A 347 -16.32 19.37 5.05
C VAL A 347 -16.73 17.96 5.52
N ASN A 348 -17.18 17.10 4.62
CA ASN A 348 -17.55 15.73 4.97
C ASN A 348 -16.34 14.89 5.40
N THR A 349 -15.17 15.08 4.79
CA THR A 349 -13.93 14.43 5.23
C THR A 349 -13.57 14.86 6.67
N VAL A 350 -13.60 16.16 6.97
CA VAL A 350 -13.32 16.66 8.33
C VAL A 350 -14.35 16.15 9.34
N ALA A 351 -15.63 16.12 8.98
CA ALA A 351 -16.68 15.56 9.83
C ALA A 351 -16.45 14.07 10.10
N ALA A 352 -16.15 13.28 9.08
CA ALA A 352 -15.86 11.86 9.21
C ALA A 352 -14.64 11.58 10.12
N ILE A 353 -13.57 12.38 9.99
CA ILE A 353 -12.40 12.31 10.89
C ILE A 353 -12.81 12.60 12.33
N HIS A 354 -13.64 13.62 12.55
CA HIS A 354 -14.12 13.98 13.88
C HIS A 354 -14.98 12.88 14.51
N GLU A 355 -15.94 12.37 13.76
CA GLU A 355 -16.88 11.33 14.21
C GLU A 355 -16.20 9.99 14.51
N ASN A 356 -15.10 9.67 13.80
CA ASN A 356 -14.37 8.43 13.94
C ASN A 356 -12.97 8.61 14.60
N ALA A 357 -12.76 9.72 15.33
CA ALA A 357 -11.46 10.08 15.89
C ALA A 357 -10.90 9.02 16.85
N ASP A 358 -11.76 8.33 17.61
CA ASP A 358 -11.33 7.32 18.57
C ASP A 358 -10.77 6.07 17.86
N VAL A 359 -11.41 5.62 16.79
CA VAL A 359 -10.94 4.48 15.98
C VAL A 359 -9.64 4.86 15.26
N LEU A 360 -9.57 6.07 14.69
CA LEU A 360 -8.36 6.56 14.02
C LEU A 360 -7.19 6.66 15.01
N ARG A 361 -7.41 7.20 16.21
CA ARG A 361 -6.37 7.22 17.25
C ARG A 361 -5.91 5.84 17.65
N ALA A 362 -6.83 4.90 17.83
CA ALA A 362 -6.50 3.52 18.15
C ALA A 362 -5.62 2.87 17.06
N SER A 363 -5.86 3.19 15.79
CA SER A 363 -5.09 2.64 14.67
C SER A 363 -3.62 3.12 14.62
N ILE A 364 -3.33 4.31 15.15
CA ILE A 364 -1.98 4.91 15.16
C ILE A 364 -1.29 4.87 16.52
N ALA A 365 -2.01 4.64 17.62
CA ALA A 365 -1.48 4.58 18.98
C ALA A 365 -0.84 3.22 19.28
N THR A 366 0.16 2.84 18.50
CA THR A 366 0.97 1.63 18.71
C THR A 366 2.21 1.96 19.52
N VAL A 367 2.84 0.94 20.11
CA VAL A 367 4.12 1.08 20.83
C VAL A 367 5.21 1.73 19.96
N GLY A 368 5.18 1.47 18.64
CA GLY A 368 6.09 2.09 17.69
C GLY A 368 5.88 3.59 17.48
N ASN A 369 4.77 4.16 17.92
CA ASN A 369 4.39 5.56 17.76
C ASN A 369 4.44 6.40 19.05
N ASP A 370 4.84 5.83 20.17
CA ASP A 370 4.80 6.54 21.45
C ASP A 370 5.54 7.88 21.44
N HIS A 371 6.74 7.90 20.84
CA HIS A 371 7.55 9.12 20.73
C HIS A 371 7.18 9.99 19.51
N ARG A 372 6.36 9.47 18.59
CA ARG A 372 5.90 10.20 17.41
C ARG A 372 4.73 11.13 17.73
N LEU A 373 3.77 10.64 18.50
CA LEU A 373 2.56 11.39 18.82
C LEU A 373 2.88 12.62 19.67
N GLY A 374 2.55 13.80 19.14
CA GLY A 374 2.89 15.09 19.76
C GLY A 374 4.31 15.59 19.47
N ALA A 375 5.11 14.87 18.70
CA ALA A 375 6.39 15.35 18.21
C ALA A 375 6.23 16.29 16.99
N ASN A 376 7.31 16.92 16.55
CA ASN A 376 7.31 18.07 15.65
C ASN A 376 6.49 17.94 14.37
N GLU A 377 6.47 16.78 13.72
CA GLU A 377 5.74 16.53 12.47
C GLU A 377 4.50 15.67 12.64
N ALA A 378 4.38 14.96 13.75
CA ALA A 378 3.21 14.17 14.05
C ALA A 378 2.23 14.98 14.92
N PRO A 379 0.93 14.96 14.61
CA PRO A 379 -0.06 15.60 15.46
C PRO A 379 -0.03 14.97 16.86
N PRO A 380 -0.44 15.70 17.90
CA PRO A 380 -0.70 15.10 19.20
C PRO A 380 -1.76 13.99 19.05
N ALA A 381 -1.96 13.18 20.10
CA ALA A 381 -3.01 12.16 20.13
C ALA A 381 -4.43 12.73 19.82
N ILE A 382 -4.55 14.03 19.72
CA ILE A 382 -5.71 14.76 19.20
C ILE A 382 -5.48 14.94 17.69
N MET A 383 -6.37 14.40 16.86
CA MET A 383 -6.32 14.62 15.43
C MET A 383 -6.68 16.06 15.08
N SER A 384 -5.85 16.73 14.30
CA SER A 384 -6.10 18.07 13.78
C SER A 384 -5.96 18.08 12.27
N ALA A 385 -6.82 18.85 11.58
CA ALA A 385 -6.72 19.06 10.15
C ALA A 385 -5.96 20.38 9.89
N PHE A 386 -4.79 20.30 9.25
CA PHE A 386 -4.06 21.47 8.81
C PHE A 386 -4.49 21.87 7.40
N LEU A 387 -5.10 23.05 7.28
CA LEU A 387 -5.70 23.54 6.03
C LEU A 387 -4.82 24.57 5.30
N GLY A 388 -3.70 24.94 5.88
CA GLY A 388 -2.89 26.05 5.42
C GLY A 388 -3.54 27.42 5.73
N GLY A 389 -2.71 28.45 5.91
CA GLY A 389 -3.18 29.75 6.39
C GLY A 389 -4.17 30.48 5.46
N HIS A 390 -4.20 30.15 4.18
CA HIS A 390 -5.16 30.78 3.25
C HIS A 390 -6.57 30.20 3.43
N LEU A 391 -6.70 28.89 3.45
CA LEU A 391 -7.97 28.19 3.59
C LEU A 391 -8.56 28.40 5.00
N SER A 392 -7.73 28.36 6.04
CA SER A 392 -8.15 28.68 7.41
C SER A 392 -8.76 30.07 7.53
N ARG A 393 -8.09 31.10 7.01
CA ARG A 393 -8.64 32.47 6.99
C ARG A 393 -9.95 32.57 6.23
N MET A 394 -10.05 31.86 5.10
CA MET A 394 -11.27 31.82 4.31
C MET A 394 -12.45 31.24 5.10
N LEU A 395 -12.24 30.15 5.81
CA LEU A 395 -13.29 29.52 6.64
C LEU A 395 -13.64 30.39 7.83
N ASP A 396 -12.67 31.02 8.50
CA ASP A 396 -12.89 31.98 9.58
C ASP A 396 -13.74 33.19 9.12
N ASP A 397 -13.44 33.71 7.92
CA ASP A 397 -14.21 34.81 7.33
C ASP A 397 -15.64 34.36 6.97
N LEU A 398 -15.79 33.15 6.45
CA LEU A 398 -17.11 32.56 6.16
C LEU A 398 -17.93 32.40 7.45
N GLU A 399 -17.33 31.86 8.51
CA GLU A 399 -17.97 31.70 9.81
C GLU A 399 -18.38 33.04 10.42
N LYS A 400 -17.50 34.05 10.39
CA LYS A 400 -17.78 35.41 10.86
C LYS A 400 -18.95 36.07 10.11
N ASN A 401 -18.99 35.89 8.77
CA ASN A 401 -20.04 36.44 7.94
C ASN A 401 -21.39 35.72 8.18
N ILE A 402 -21.38 34.41 8.39
CA ILE A 402 -22.58 33.66 8.79
C ILE A 402 -23.10 34.13 10.16
N LYS A 403 -22.23 34.20 11.16
CA LYS A 403 -22.58 34.66 12.52
C LYS A 403 -23.05 36.10 12.53
N ALA A 404 -22.52 36.96 11.68
CA ALA A 404 -22.90 38.37 11.57
C ALA A 404 -24.18 38.60 10.73
N GLY A 405 -24.76 37.56 10.13
CA GLY A 405 -25.92 37.68 9.24
C GLY A 405 -25.64 38.43 7.92
N LYS A 406 -24.37 38.62 7.58
CA LYS A 406 -23.88 39.41 6.43
C LYS A 406 -23.70 38.57 5.14
N MET A 407 -24.27 37.39 5.05
CA MET A 407 -24.26 36.65 3.80
C MET A 407 -25.19 37.34 2.78
N THR A 408 -24.68 37.55 1.59
CA THR A 408 -25.47 38.06 0.47
C THR A 408 -26.56 37.04 0.08
N PRO A 409 -27.65 37.48 -0.60
CA PRO A 409 -28.64 36.53 -1.12
C PRO A 409 -28.01 35.50 -2.07
N GLU A 410 -26.98 35.84 -2.82
CA GLU A 410 -26.21 34.96 -3.71
C GLU A 410 -25.41 33.94 -2.92
N ASP A 411 -24.70 34.32 -1.86
CA ASP A 411 -23.99 33.40 -0.96
C ASP A 411 -24.93 32.41 -0.29
N LYS A 412 -26.15 32.86 0.08
CA LYS A 412 -27.21 32.00 0.66
C LYS A 412 -27.82 31.04 -0.36
N THR A 413 -27.86 31.42 -1.62
CA THR A 413 -28.42 30.60 -2.70
C THR A 413 -27.46 29.46 -3.05
N ASP A 414 -26.18 29.74 -3.12
CA ASP A 414 -25.14 28.74 -3.41
C ASP A 414 -25.02 27.69 -2.29
N LEU A 415 -25.17 28.09 -1.03
CA LEU A 415 -25.19 27.17 0.11
C LEU A 415 -26.51 26.38 0.24
N LYS A 416 -27.63 26.92 -0.21
CA LYS A 416 -28.94 26.25 -0.14
C LYS A 416 -29.13 25.17 -1.21
N LEU A 417 -28.42 25.23 -2.32
CA LEU A 417 -28.70 24.37 -3.47
C LEU A 417 -28.35 22.89 -3.24
N ASN A 418 -27.54 22.52 -2.26
CA ASN A 418 -27.02 21.17 -2.20
C ASN A 418 -27.14 20.41 -0.88
N ILE A 419 -27.35 21.08 0.24
CA ILE A 419 -27.50 20.39 1.54
C ILE A 419 -28.89 19.77 1.73
N GLY A 420 -29.91 20.26 1.02
CA GLY A 420 -31.30 19.80 1.16
C GLY A 420 -31.71 18.64 0.25
N LYS A 421 -30.79 18.11 -0.58
CA LYS A 421 -31.06 17.02 -1.55
C LYS A 421 -30.15 15.80 -1.43
N LEU A 422 -29.29 15.74 -0.42
CA LEU A 422 -28.56 14.51 -0.11
C LEU A 422 -29.56 13.46 0.39
N PRO A 423 -29.56 12.25 -0.17
CA PRO A 423 -30.35 11.16 0.37
C PRO A 423 -29.97 10.97 1.84
N GLN A 424 -30.95 10.94 2.71
CA GLN A 424 -30.73 10.47 4.07
C GLN A 424 -30.28 9.02 3.97
N ALA A 425 -29.10 8.73 4.52
CA ALA A 425 -28.55 7.38 4.59
C ALA A 425 -29.38 6.49 5.51
#